data_8460b29c688e91aee3d4cfc9a61488e0
#
_entry.id   8460b29c688e91aee3d4cfc9a61488e0
#
_cell.length_a   1.000
_cell.length_b   1.000
_cell.length_c   1.000
_cell.angle_alpha   90.00
_cell.angle_beta   90.00
_cell.angle_gamma   90.00
#
_symmetry.space_group_name_H-M   'P 1'
#
loop_
_entity.id
_entity.type
_entity.pdbx_description
1 polymer ?
#
loop_
_entity_poly.entity_id
_entity_poly.type
_entity_poly.pdbx_seq_one_letter_code
_entity_poly.pdbx_strand_id
1 'polypeptide(L)'
;MSDFRYEVDIQAPPARVWSVLLDVERWPEWTTSVISARRLDIGPLTLGSRTSIVQPRLSKRVWRVSSLDETYRSFAWTTQSLGLKIVGHHRVDETDTGGSHVTLSLHFSGILGPLIARIFSDLNRDYLAREGNGLKAHCEVIPWPIASPVAHARQAPS
;
A
#
# COMPACT_ATOMS: atom_id res chain seq x y z
N MET A 1 12.28 -7.14 -18.39
CA MET A 1 11.64 -6.38 -17.30
C MET A 1 10.17 -6.67 -17.30
N SER A 2 9.60 -7.03 -16.20
CA SER A 2 8.18 -7.35 -16.12
C SER A 2 7.56 -6.56 -14.98
N ASP A 3 6.58 -5.74 -15.35
CA ASP A 3 5.92 -4.80 -14.45
C ASP A 3 4.44 -5.13 -14.34
N PHE A 4 3.93 -5.02 -13.13
CA PHE A 4 2.51 -5.08 -12.82
C PHE A 4 2.11 -3.79 -12.12
N ARG A 5 0.92 -3.28 -12.44
CA ARG A 5 0.41 -2.03 -11.88
C ARG A 5 -1.08 -2.16 -11.62
N TYR A 6 -1.51 -1.59 -10.52
CA TYR A 6 -2.92 -1.44 -10.15
C TYR A 6 -3.15 -0.05 -9.58
N GLU A 7 -4.23 0.57 -10.00
CA GLU A 7 -4.60 1.92 -9.57
C GLU A 7 -6.03 1.92 -9.04
N VAL A 8 -6.27 2.67 -7.99
CA VAL A 8 -7.60 2.78 -7.38
C VAL A 8 -7.79 4.17 -6.77
N ASP A 9 -9.00 4.72 -6.96
CA ASP A 9 -9.42 5.93 -6.28
C ASP A 9 -10.14 5.59 -4.98
N ILE A 10 -9.76 6.28 -3.91
CA ILE A 10 -10.27 6.06 -2.56
C ILE A 10 -10.90 7.36 -2.06
N GLN A 11 -12.16 7.28 -1.60
CA GLN A 11 -12.91 8.38 -1.00
C GLN A 11 -12.47 8.61 0.45
N ALA A 12 -11.20 8.93 0.62
CA ALA A 12 -10.57 9.25 1.89
C ALA A 12 -9.36 10.17 1.66
N PRO A 13 -9.04 11.05 2.62
CA PRO A 13 -7.92 11.98 2.46
C PRO A 13 -6.57 11.24 2.39
N PRO A 14 -5.60 11.75 1.60
CA PRO A 14 -4.31 11.10 1.42
C PRO A 14 -3.56 10.76 2.71
N ALA A 15 -3.66 11.63 3.74
CA ALA A 15 -3.02 11.38 5.02
C ALA A 15 -3.55 10.11 5.72
N ARG A 16 -4.86 9.84 5.61
CA ARG A 16 -5.46 8.61 6.15
C ARG A 16 -4.97 7.37 5.39
N VAL A 17 -5.03 7.40 4.08
CA VAL A 17 -4.60 6.28 3.23
C VAL A 17 -3.12 5.99 3.44
N TRP A 18 -2.30 7.03 3.50
CA TRP A 18 -0.87 6.92 3.76
C TRP A 18 -0.56 6.28 5.11
N SER A 19 -1.25 6.70 6.18
CA SER A 19 -1.06 6.13 7.51
C SER A 19 -1.43 4.65 7.58
N VAL A 20 -2.46 4.22 6.86
CA VAL A 20 -2.85 2.80 6.76
C VAL A 20 -1.79 2.00 6.00
N LEU A 21 -1.24 2.53 4.92
CA LEU A 21 -0.17 1.87 4.16
C LEU A 21 1.11 1.71 4.98
N LEU A 22 1.49 2.70 5.78
CA LEU A 22 2.70 2.62 6.61
C LEU A 22 2.58 1.64 7.77
N ASP A 23 1.38 1.33 8.22
CA ASP A 23 1.13 0.36 9.29
C ASP A 23 1.08 -1.09 8.76
N VAL A 24 2.23 -1.55 8.27
CA VAL A 24 2.35 -2.79 7.50
C VAL A 24 1.96 -4.04 8.30
N GLU A 25 2.11 -4.04 9.63
CA GLU A 25 1.73 -5.19 10.45
C GLU A 25 0.21 -5.40 10.51
N ARG A 26 -0.56 -4.37 10.21
CA ARG A 26 -2.03 -4.45 10.15
C ARG A 26 -2.58 -4.75 8.75
N TRP A 27 -1.74 -4.94 7.76
CA TRP A 27 -2.19 -5.28 6.39
C TRP A 27 -3.11 -6.50 6.33
N PRO A 28 -2.90 -7.59 7.10
CA PRO A 28 -3.84 -8.71 7.10
C PRO A 28 -5.28 -8.36 7.49
N GLU A 29 -5.51 -7.22 8.15
CA GLU A 29 -6.85 -6.78 8.54
C GLU A 29 -7.67 -6.28 7.35
N TRP A 30 -7.03 -5.83 6.29
CA TRP A 30 -7.72 -5.22 5.15
C TRP A 30 -7.37 -5.81 3.79
N THR A 31 -6.33 -6.63 3.67
CA THR A 31 -6.05 -7.34 2.42
C THR A 31 -5.85 -8.83 2.62
N THR A 32 -6.51 -9.63 1.78
CA THR A 32 -6.36 -11.09 1.76
C THR A 32 -5.09 -11.56 1.03
N SER A 33 -4.35 -10.64 0.41
CA SER A 33 -3.06 -10.93 -0.22
C SER A 33 -1.93 -11.14 0.79
N VAL A 34 -2.15 -10.79 2.06
CA VAL A 34 -1.18 -10.96 3.14
C VAL A 34 -1.78 -11.77 4.28
N ILE A 35 -1.16 -12.91 4.60
CA ILE A 35 -1.56 -13.74 5.75
C ILE A 35 -1.01 -13.17 7.04
N SER A 36 0.27 -12.80 7.04
CA SER A 36 0.94 -12.17 8.17
C SER A 36 2.02 -11.20 7.70
N ALA A 37 2.19 -10.13 8.46
CA ALA A 37 3.25 -9.16 8.28
C ALA A 37 3.87 -8.87 9.66
N ARG A 38 5.18 -9.01 9.78
CA ARG A 38 5.91 -8.80 11.04
C ARG A 38 7.11 -7.91 10.82
N ARG A 39 7.15 -6.79 11.51
CA ARG A 39 8.30 -5.90 11.53
C ARG A 39 9.48 -6.58 12.23
N LEU A 40 10.65 -6.48 11.64
CA LEU A 40 11.90 -7.00 12.20
C LEU A 40 12.71 -5.90 12.91
N ASP A 41 12.30 -4.66 12.77
CA ASP A 41 12.94 -3.49 13.37
C ASP A 41 11.95 -2.73 14.25
N ILE A 42 12.45 -2.05 15.27
CA ILE A 42 11.66 -1.25 16.20
C ILE A 42 11.47 0.16 15.64
N GLY A 43 10.37 0.81 15.99
CA GLY A 43 10.07 2.19 15.60
C GLY A 43 9.27 2.30 14.32
N PRO A 44 9.09 3.52 13.78
CA PRO A 44 8.30 3.75 12.57
C PRO A 44 8.93 3.10 11.33
N LEU A 45 8.12 2.90 10.28
CA LEU A 45 8.63 2.44 9.00
C LEU A 45 9.52 3.53 8.39
N THR A 46 10.76 3.20 8.14
CA THR A 46 11.77 4.12 7.57
C THR A 46 12.60 3.42 6.51
N LEU A 47 13.46 4.18 5.85
CA LEU A 47 14.45 3.62 4.92
C LEU A 47 15.27 2.51 5.61
N GLY A 48 15.34 1.34 4.98
CA GLY A 48 16.06 0.18 5.49
C GLY A 48 15.25 -0.70 6.44
N SER A 49 14.07 -0.29 6.90
CA SER A 49 13.18 -1.12 7.73
C SER A 49 12.84 -2.44 7.03
N ARG A 50 12.82 -3.53 7.79
CA ARG A 50 12.57 -4.88 7.28
C ARG A 50 11.25 -5.39 7.82
N THR A 51 10.50 -6.06 6.96
CA THR A 51 9.24 -6.72 7.31
C THR A 51 9.21 -8.13 6.71
N SER A 52 8.92 -9.11 7.54
CA SER A 52 8.68 -10.48 7.09
C SER A 52 7.22 -10.61 6.69
N ILE A 53 6.97 -11.03 5.45
CA ILE A 53 5.62 -11.16 4.90
C ILE A 53 5.38 -12.60 4.45
N VAL A 54 4.21 -13.13 4.82
CA VAL A 54 3.68 -14.39 4.34
C VAL A 54 2.45 -14.09 3.49
N GLN A 55 2.47 -14.55 2.25
CA GLN A 55 1.36 -14.43 1.31
C GLN A 55 0.82 -15.81 0.94
N PRO A 56 -0.48 -15.94 0.61
CA PRO A 56 -1.02 -17.21 0.18
C PRO A 56 -0.26 -17.75 -1.05
N ARG A 57 0.01 -19.05 -1.10
CA ARG A 57 0.67 -19.74 -2.23
C ARG A 57 2.11 -19.30 -2.52
N LEU A 58 2.69 -18.45 -1.70
CA LEU A 58 4.07 -17.97 -1.84
C LEU A 58 4.87 -18.28 -0.56
N SER A 59 6.17 -18.47 -0.72
CA SER A 59 7.07 -18.62 0.42
C SER A 59 7.23 -17.31 1.18
N LYS A 60 7.47 -17.40 2.48
CA LYS A 60 7.79 -16.26 3.32
C LYS A 60 8.97 -15.46 2.76
N ARG A 61 8.84 -14.14 2.71
CA ARG A 61 9.88 -13.23 2.23
C ARG A 61 10.10 -12.08 3.21
N VAL A 62 11.34 -11.62 3.25
CA VAL A 62 11.70 -10.38 3.96
C VAL A 62 11.78 -9.25 2.93
N TRP A 63 11.03 -8.19 3.18
CA TRP A 63 11.03 -6.97 2.39
C TRP A 63 11.74 -5.87 3.15
N ARG A 64 12.61 -5.15 2.45
CA ARG A 64 13.35 -4.01 3.01
C ARG A 64 12.92 -2.74 2.31
N VAL A 65 12.58 -1.70 3.06
CA VAL A 65 12.25 -0.39 2.50
C VAL A 65 13.49 0.17 1.79
N SER A 66 13.40 0.33 0.49
CA SER A 66 14.46 0.81 -0.39
C SER A 66 14.34 2.29 -0.75
N SER A 67 13.14 2.85 -0.62
CA SER A 67 12.88 4.30 -0.68
C SER A 67 11.66 4.65 0.15
N LEU A 68 11.63 5.86 0.71
CA LEU A 68 10.48 6.40 1.43
C LEU A 68 10.52 7.92 1.32
N ASP A 69 9.42 8.51 0.84
CA ASP A 69 9.24 9.94 0.71
C ASP A 69 7.90 10.35 1.33
N GLU A 70 7.97 11.00 2.47
CA GLU A 70 6.80 11.47 3.22
C GLU A 70 6.06 12.61 2.48
N THR A 71 6.80 13.45 1.76
CA THR A 71 6.23 14.61 1.05
C THR A 71 5.36 14.16 -0.10
N TYR A 72 5.85 13.20 -0.89
CA TYR A 72 5.12 12.63 -2.02
C TYR A 72 4.32 11.37 -1.67
N ARG A 73 4.30 10.99 -0.40
CA ARG A 73 3.59 9.80 0.09
C ARG A 73 3.87 8.58 -0.79
N SER A 74 5.15 8.26 -0.92
CA SER A 74 5.56 7.08 -1.67
C SER A 74 6.61 6.29 -0.91
N PHE A 75 6.51 4.97 -0.97
CA PHE A 75 7.57 4.08 -0.54
C PHE A 75 7.71 2.89 -1.48
N ALA A 76 8.92 2.40 -1.56
CA ALA A 76 9.22 1.14 -2.20
C ALA A 76 9.95 0.23 -1.24
N TRP A 77 9.69 -1.06 -1.33
CA TRP A 77 10.46 -2.08 -0.67
C TRP A 77 10.92 -3.16 -1.64
N THR A 78 11.97 -3.82 -1.28
CA THR A 78 12.65 -4.78 -2.15
C THR A 78 12.83 -6.09 -1.41
N THR A 79 12.56 -7.20 -2.12
CA THR A 79 12.99 -8.54 -1.70
C THR A 79 13.90 -9.13 -2.75
N GLN A 80 14.89 -9.88 -2.31
CA GLN A 80 15.87 -10.51 -3.18
C GLN A 80 16.08 -11.97 -2.82
N SER A 81 16.29 -12.76 -3.82
CA SER A 81 16.79 -14.13 -3.74
C SER A 81 17.73 -14.39 -4.93
N LEU A 82 18.38 -15.53 -4.97
CA LEU A 82 19.33 -15.84 -6.03
C LEU A 82 18.69 -15.69 -7.43
N GLY A 83 19.22 -14.76 -8.21
CA GLY A 83 18.75 -14.48 -9.57
C GLY A 83 17.41 -13.72 -9.69
N LEU A 84 16.81 -13.29 -8.58
CA LEU A 84 15.53 -12.62 -8.56
C LEU A 84 15.55 -11.41 -7.62
N LYS A 85 15.11 -10.26 -8.12
CA LYS A 85 14.81 -9.07 -7.33
C LYS A 85 13.40 -8.60 -7.65
N ILE A 86 12.62 -8.31 -6.62
CA ILE A 86 11.26 -7.77 -6.75
C ILE A 86 11.21 -6.45 -5.97
N VAL A 87 10.70 -5.41 -6.62
CA VAL A 87 10.43 -4.11 -6.00
C VAL A 87 8.93 -3.89 -5.98
N GLY A 88 8.36 -3.71 -4.79
CA GLY A 88 6.97 -3.27 -4.60
C GLY A 88 6.95 -1.78 -4.34
N HIS A 89 6.14 -1.04 -5.08
CA HIS A 89 6.03 0.41 -4.98
C HIS A 89 4.60 0.82 -4.63
N HIS A 90 4.48 1.78 -3.70
CA HIS A 90 3.21 2.31 -3.20
C HIS A 90 3.27 3.84 -3.26
N ARG A 91 2.23 4.45 -3.82
CA ARG A 91 2.13 5.90 -3.92
C ARG A 91 0.70 6.36 -3.70
N VAL A 92 0.54 7.47 -2.98
CA VAL A 92 -0.75 8.10 -2.71
C VAL A 92 -0.71 9.54 -3.18
N ASP A 93 -1.45 9.84 -4.23
CA ASP A 93 -1.63 11.19 -4.76
C ASP A 93 -3.00 11.75 -4.32
N GLU A 94 -3.10 13.06 -4.19
CA GLU A 94 -4.36 13.73 -3.92
C GLU A 94 -5.16 13.91 -5.21
N THR A 95 -6.46 13.65 -5.17
CA THR A 95 -7.37 13.93 -6.28
C THR A 95 -7.91 15.36 -6.22
N ASP A 96 -8.52 15.84 -7.31
CA ASP A 96 -9.12 17.17 -7.39
C ASP A 96 -10.23 17.40 -6.35
N THR A 97 -10.85 16.35 -5.87
CA THR A 97 -11.88 16.38 -4.83
C THR A 97 -11.33 16.21 -3.41
N GLY A 98 -10.00 16.13 -3.24
CA GLY A 98 -9.34 15.94 -1.95
C GLY A 98 -9.32 14.48 -1.48
N GLY A 99 -9.79 13.53 -2.28
CA GLY A 99 -9.63 12.09 -2.08
C GLY A 99 -8.23 11.61 -2.45
N SER A 100 -8.06 10.32 -2.60
CA SER A 100 -6.76 9.70 -2.88
C SER A 100 -6.80 8.89 -4.15
N HIS A 101 -5.73 8.99 -4.94
CA HIS A 101 -5.42 8.08 -6.04
C HIS A 101 -4.21 7.25 -5.63
N VAL A 102 -4.39 5.94 -5.52
CA VAL A 102 -3.35 5.02 -5.08
C VAL A 102 -2.82 4.25 -6.27
N THR A 103 -1.50 4.23 -6.41
CA THR A 103 -0.77 3.43 -7.39
C THR A 103 0.05 2.37 -6.67
N LEU A 104 -0.21 1.12 -7.03
CA LEU A 104 0.55 -0.05 -6.56
C LEU A 104 1.26 -0.68 -7.75
N SER A 105 2.53 -1.04 -7.60
CA SER A 105 3.27 -1.72 -8.66
C SER A 105 4.26 -2.74 -8.14
N LEU A 106 4.55 -3.74 -8.98
CA LEU A 106 5.60 -4.73 -8.78
C LEU A 106 6.51 -4.72 -10.00
N HIS A 107 7.80 -4.67 -9.75
CA HIS A 107 8.84 -4.75 -10.76
C HIS A 107 9.74 -5.96 -10.51
N PHE A 108 9.85 -6.84 -11.49
CA PHE A 108 10.67 -8.06 -11.44
C PHE A 108 11.92 -7.89 -12.28
N SER A 109 13.08 -8.16 -11.68
CA SER A 109 14.37 -8.07 -12.35
C SER A 109 15.31 -9.21 -11.91
N GLY A 110 16.52 -9.24 -12.50
CA GLY A 110 17.45 -10.35 -12.36
C GLY A 110 17.24 -11.40 -13.47
N ILE A 111 18.13 -12.38 -13.55
CA ILE A 111 18.10 -13.39 -14.61
C ILE A 111 16.83 -14.26 -14.59
N LEU A 112 16.23 -14.46 -13.41
CA LEU A 112 14.98 -15.22 -13.24
C LEU A 112 13.74 -14.31 -13.23
N GLY A 113 13.91 -12.98 -13.18
CA GLY A 113 12.83 -12.03 -13.06
C GLY A 113 11.74 -12.20 -14.10
N PRO A 114 12.04 -12.16 -15.42
CA PRO A 114 11.02 -12.28 -16.46
C PRO A 114 10.29 -13.64 -16.43
N LEU A 115 10.98 -14.71 -16.12
CA LEU A 115 10.38 -16.06 -16.04
C LEU A 115 9.41 -16.14 -14.86
N ILE A 116 9.83 -15.71 -13.68
CA ILE A 116 9.01 -15.74 -12.46
C ILE A 116 7.81 -14.81 -12.61
N ALA A 117 7.98 -13.61 -13.14
CA ALA A 117 6.89 -12.68 -13.42
C ALA A 117 5.84 -13.30 -14.36
N ARG A 118 6.26 -14.02 -15.38
CA ARG A 118 5.36 -14.70 -16.31
C ARG A 118 4.60 -15.86 -15.67
N ILE A 119 5.29 -16.71 -14.92
CA ILE A 119 4.67 -17.87 -14.24
C ILE A 119 3.63 -17.42 -13.23
N PHE A 120 3.89 -16.35 -12.48
CA PHE A 120 3.01 -15.84 -11.43
C PHE A 120 2.21 -14.60 -11.86
N SER A 121 2.05 -14.34 -13.16
CA SER A 121 1.42 -13.13 -13.66
C SER A 121 0.00 -12.93 -13.14
N ASP A 122 -0.83 -13.95 -13.16
CA ASP A 122 -2.22 -13.85 -12.70
C ASP A 122 -2.28 -13.67 -11.18
N LEU A 123 -1.40 -14.35 -10.45
CA LEU A 123 -1.29 -14.19 -8.99
C LEU A 123 -0.85 -12.78 -8.61
N ASN A 124 0.13 -12.21 -9.31
CA ASN A 124 0.60 -10.85 -9.05
C ASN A 124 -0.49 -9.80 -9.31
N ARG A 125 -1.25 -9.94 -10.40
CA ARG A 125 -2.39 -9.07 -10.69
C ARG A 125 -3.48 -9.19 -9.64
N ASP A 126 -3.82 -10.41 -9.25
CA ASP A 126 -4.82 -10.68 -8.23
C ASP A 126 -4.41 -10.08 -6.88
N TYR A 127 -3.15 -10.22 -6.48
CA TYR A 127 -2.67 -9.68 -5.21
C TYR A 127 -2.65 -8.15 -5.19
N LEU A 128 -2.23 -7.50 -6.26
CA LEU A 128 -2.32 -6.04 -6.35
C LEU A 128 -3.78 -5.55 -6.31
N ALA A 129 -4.69 -6.24 -6.98
CA ALA A 129 -6.11 -5.91 -6.93
C ALA A 129 -6.72 -6.10 -5.53
N ARG A 130 -6.39 -7.18 -4.84
CA ARG A 130 -6.82 -7.42 -3.45
C ARG A 130 -6.29 -6.34 -2.51
N GLU A 131 -5.03 -5.97 -2.67
CA GLU A 131 -4.41 -4.91 -1.86
C GLU A 131 -5.09 -3.57 -2.11
N GLY A 132 -5.24 -3.15 -3.35
CA GLY A 132 -5.88 -1.88 -3.70
C GLY A 132 -7.35 -1.81 -3.28
N ASN A 133 -8.13 -2.86 -3.55
CA ASN A 133 -9.55 -2.91 -3.19
C ASN A 133 -9.76 -3.05 -1.68
N GLY A 134 -8.90 -3.80 -1.00
CA GLY A 134 -8.93 -3.94 0.45
C GLY A 134 -8.60 -2.62 1.15
N LEU A 135 -7.58 -1.91 0.67
CA LEU A 135 -7.22 -0.59 1.16
C LEU A 135 -8.37 0.41 0.99
N LYS A 136 -9.00 0.41 -0.19
CA LYS A 136 -10.17 1.25 -0.46
C LYS A 136 -11.30 0.97 0.52
N ALA A 137 -11.71 -0.27 0.66
CA ALA A 137 -12.79 -0.65 1.55
C ALA A 137 -12.48 -0.27 3.00
N HIS A 138 -11.25 -0.49 3.46
CA HIS A 138 -10.82 -0.16 4.82
C HIS A 138 -10.79 1.34 5.08
N CYS A 139 -10.26 2.14 4.17
CA CYS A 139 -10.15 3.58 4.34
C CYS A 139 -11.51 4.30 4.22
N GLU A 140 -12.47 3.75 3.47
CA GLU A 140 -13.79 4.34 3.25
C GLU A 140 -14.83 3.99 4.33
N VAL A 141 -14.50 3.14 5.30
CA VAL A 141 -15.39 2.81 6.43
C VAL A 141 -15.80 4.07 7.21
N ILE A 142 -14.88 5.04 7.35
CA ILE A 142 -15.19 6.34 7.95
C ILE A 142 -15.58 7.30 6.83
N PRO A 143 -16.85 7.83 6.81
CA PRO A 143 -17.29 8.74 5.77
C PRO A 143 -16.36 9.94 5.59
N TRP A 144 -16.10 10.33 4.35
CA TRP A 144 -15.33 11.50 3.99
C TRP A 144 -15.96 12.21 2.77
N PRO A 145 -16.06 13.55 2.75
CA PRO A 145 -15.58 14.45 3.79
C PRO A 145 -16.34 14.28 5.12
N ILE A 146 -15.63 14.41 6.23
CA ILE A 146 -16.27 14.50 7.54
C ILE A 146 -17.13 15.75 7.49
N ALA A 147 -18.45 15.61 7.68
CA ALA A 147 -19.34 16.76 7.78
C ALA A 147 -18.81 17.65 8.93
N SER A 148 -18.33 18.84 8.59
CA SER A 148 -18.01 19.84 9.60
C SER A 148 -19.28 20.12 10.38
N PRO A 149 -19.28 20.10 11.72
CA PRO A 149 -20.45 20.53 12.47
C PRO A 149 -20.75 21.96 12.03
N VAL A 150 -21.90 22.16 11.40
CA VAL A 150 -22.39 23.48 11.06
C VAL A 150 -22.49 24.24 12.37
N ALA A 151 -21.63 25.24 12.57
CA ALA A 151 -21.77 26.15 13.66
C ALA A 151 -23.12 26.87 13.47
N HIS A 152 -24.12 26.43 14.20
CA HIS A 152 -25.34 27.20 14.33
C HIS A 152 -24.94 28.50 15.04
N ALA A 153 -24.74 29.55 14.27
CA ALA A 153 -24.69 30.89 14.79
C ALA A 153 -26.04 31.12 15.49
N ARG A 154 -26.04 31.10 16.81
CA ARG A 154 -27.15 31.59 17.61
C ARG A 154 -27.25 33.06 17.30
N GLN A 155 -28.24 33.44 16.52
CA GLN A 155 -28.67 34.82 16.48
C GLN A 155 -29.21 35.14 17.88
N ALA A 156 -28.53 36.03 18.55
CA ALA A 156 -29.05 36.63 19.79
C ALA A 156 -30.32 37.41 19.45
N PRO A 157 -31.41 37.26 20.21
CA PRO A 157 -32.58 38.14 20.04
C PRO A 157 -32.24 39.54 20.50
N SER A 158 -32.69 40.50 19.71
CA SER A 158 -32.63 41.97 20.00
C SER A 158 -33.51 42.32 21.19
#